data_238fb4037276ee9ff424581d69d7fda1
#
_entry.id   238fb4037276ee9ff424581d69d7fda1
#
_cell.length_a   1.000
_cell.length_b   1.000
_cell.length_c   1.000
_cell.angle_alpha   90.00
_cell.angle_beta   90.00
_cell.angle_gamma   90.00
#
_symmetry.space_group_name_H-M   'P 1'
#
loop_
_entity.id
_entity.type
_entity.pdbx_description
1 polymer ?
#
loop_
_entity_poly.entity_id
_entity_poly.type
_entity_poly.pdbx_seq_one_letter_code
_entity_poly.pdbx_strand_id
1 'polypeptide(L)'
;MKKALITGITGQDGAYLAEFLLEKGYEVHGIKRRSSLFNTNRIDHLYQDPHDKNPRFILHHGDLTDSSSLIRIVQEVQPDEIYNLAAQSHVAVSFEEPEYTANSDALGALRILEAIRILGLEKKTKYYQASTSELFGEVQETPQNEKTPFHPRSPYAVAKLYAYWITINYREAYGIYACNGILFNHESPIRGETFVTRKITRALARIKLGLQDNLFLGNMDAKRDWGHAKDYVEMQWLMLQQDKPEDFTISTGVQYSVRDFVNIAAKELDIELNWDGCGVDETGTDVATGKIIIRVDLRYFRPTEVETLLGDSTKAREKLGWTPKISFKELVKEMVICDLNDAKKDDLCNKEGFSTYNHQE
;
A
#
# COMPACT_ATOMS: atom_id res chain seq x y z
N MET A 1 -1.27 28.59 4.60
CA MET A 1 -0.68 27.27 4.32
C MET A 1 -1.77 26.25 4.56
N LYS A 2 -2.01 25.34 3.61
CA LYS A 2 -2.99 24.24 3.82
C LYS A 2 -2.44 23.22 4.79
N LYS A 3 -3.33 22.64 5.61
CA LYS A 3 -3.03 21.57 6.56
C LYS A 3 -3.56 20.24 6.06
N ALA A 4 -2.69 19.25 5.96
CA ALA A 4 -3.06 17.89 5.64
C ALA A 4 -2.90 16.97 6.85
N LEU A 5 -3.89 16.12 7.12
CA LEU A 5 -3.83 15.07 8.12
C LEU A 5 -3.79 13.71 7.43
N ILE A 6 -2.72 12.94 7.67
CA ILE A 6 -2.51 11.61 7.07
C ILE A 6 -2.61 10.54 8.16
N THR A 7 -3.55 9.64 8.05
CA THR A 7 -3.53 8.40 8.84
C THR A 7 -2.64 7.38 8.14
N GLY A 8 -1.98 6.49 8.89
CA GLY A 8 -1.06 5.53 8.28
C GLY A 8 0.22 6.16 7.73
N ILE A 9 0.65 7.29 8.30
CA ILE A 9 1.84 8.07 7.88
C ILE A 9 3.12 7.22 7.80
N THR A 10 3.23 6.17 8.60
CA THR A 10 4.40 5.27 8.64
C THR A 10 4.35 4.15 7.60
N GLY A 11 3.27 4.08 6.80
CA GLY A 11 3.15 3.18 5.67
C GLY A 11 3.83 3.72 4.41
N GLN A 12 3.89 2.90 3.36
CA GLN A 12 4.45 3.27 2.07
C GLN A 12 3.81 4.55 1.50
N ASP A 13 2.50 4.53 1.33
CA ASP A 13 1.75 5.65 0.74
C ASP A 13 1.81 6.89 1.63
N GLY A 14 1.70 6.70 2.96
CA GLY A 14 1.77 7.79 3.92
C GLY A 14 3.11 8.54 3.85
N ALA A 15 4.21 7.82 3.70
CA ALA A 15 5.55 8.41 3.58
C ALA A 15 5.69 9.21 2.27
N TYR A 16 5.38 8.62 1.11
CA TYR A 16 5.46 9.33 -0.17
C TYR A 16 4.47 10.50 -0.26
N LEU A 17 3.27 10.36 0.29
CA LEU A 17 2.31 11.46 0.32
C LEU A 17 2.81 12.61 1.20
N ALA A 18 3.44 12.30 2.34
CA ALA A 18 4.03 13.32 3.20
C ALA A 18 5.14 14.11 2.48
N GLU A 19 6.07 13.42 1.81
CA GLU A 19 7.09 14.05 0.97
C GLU A 19 6.46 14.97 -0.07
N PHE A 20 5.54 14.44 -0.85
CA PHE A 20 4.86 15.15 -1.92
C PHE A 20 4.10 16.40 -1.45
N LEU A 21 3.40 16.32 -0.30
CA LEU A 21 2.68 17.45 0.25
C LEU A 21 3.60 18.49 0.88
N LEU A 22 4.71 18.09 1.50
CA LEU A 22 5.73 19.01 2.01
C LEU A 22 6.39 19.81 0.87
N GLU A 23 6.68 19.15 -0.27
CA GLU A 23 7.19 19.81 -1.48
C GLU A 23 6.17 20.82 -2.05
N LYS A 24 4.87 20.52 -1.96
CA LYS A 24 3.79 21.45 -2.33
C LYS A 24 3.53 22.56 -1.31
N GLY A 25 4.28 22.63 -0.22
CA GLY A 25 4.18 23.70 0.77
C GLY A 25 3.06 23.51 1.80
N TYR A 26 2.57 22.29 2.01
CA TYR A 26 1.63 21.98 3.08
C TYR A 26 2.32 21.92 4.45
N GLU A 27 1.52 22.12 5.50
CA GLU A 27 1.80 21.65 6.85
C GLU A 27 1.20 20.25 6.96
N VAL A 28 2.04 19.25 7.21
CA VAL A 28 1.66 17.84 7.19
C VAL A 28 1.62 17.29 8.61
N HIS A 29 0.46 16.81 9.01
CA HIS A 29 0.23 16.12 10.28
C HIS A 29 0.05 14.63 10.02
N GLY A 30 0.81 13.79 10.71
CA GLY A 30 0.74 12.35 10.56
C GLY A 30 0.25 11.65 11.82
N ILE A 31 -0.70 10.72 11.69
CA ILE A 31 -1.11 9.85 12.79
C ILE A 31 -0.31 8.55 12.73
N LYS A 32 0.43 8.27 13.82
CA LYS A 32 1.16 7.02 14.02
C LYS A 32 0.67 6.29 15.27
N ARG A 33 0.64 4.95 15.21
CA ARG A 33 0.32 4.13 16.38
C ARG A 33 1.48 4.13 17.37
N ARG A 34 1.17 4.03 18.66
CA ARG A 34 2.19 3.81 19.68
C ARG A 34 2.74 2.38 19.56
N SER A 35 4.04 2.27 19.43
CA SER A 35 4.77 1.01 19.44
C SER A 35 5.92 1.10 20.46
N SER A 36 6.33 -0.03 21.03
CA SER A 36 7.53 -0.10 21.88
C SER A 36 8.81 0.01 21.08
N LEU A 37 8.79 -0.44 19.82
CA LEU A 37 9.88 -0.30 18.87
C LEU A 37 9.66 0.92 17.97
N PHE A 38 10.72 1.43 17.36
CA PHE A 38 10.62 2.44 16.32
C PHE A 38 9.87 1.87 15.12
N ASN A 39 8.90 2.62 14.62
CA ASN A 39 8.09 2.25 13.45
C ASN A 39 8.03 3.39 12.42
N THR A 40 9.00 4.29 12.44
CA THR A 40 9.05 5.53 11.65
C THR A 40 10.09 5.51 10.54
N ASN A 41 10.79 4.39 10.32
CA ASN A 41 11.93 4.28 9.38
C ASN A 41 11.65 4.88 7.99
N ARG A 42 10.38 4.80 7.51
CA ARG A 42 9.99 5.34 6.19
C ARG A 42 9.86 6.87 6.16
N ILE A 43 9.79 7.50 7.33
CA ILE A 43 9.58 8.95 7.50
C ILE A 43 10.65 9.64 8.34
N ASP A 44 11.67 8.91 8.82
CA ASP A 44 12.73 9.48 9.68
C ASP A 44 13.50 10.60 8.97
N HIS A 45 13.66 10.51 7.64
CA HIS A 45 14.29 11.56 6.84
C HIS A 45 13.46 12.84 6.73
N LEU A 46 12.17 12.80 7.07
CA LEU A 46 11.27 13.96 7.11
C LEU A 46 11.21 14.61 8.50
N TYR A 47 11.83 13.97 9.50
CA TYR A 47 11.77 14.44 10.89
C TYR A 47 12.24 15.89 10.99
N GLN A 48 11.48 16.68 11.72
CA GLN A 48 11.82 18.04 12.11
C GLN A 48 11.78 18.13 13.63
N ASP A 49 12.79 18.79 14.22
CA ASP A 49 12.84 18.96 15.66
C ASP A 49 11.63 19.79 16.13
N PRO A 50 10.86 19.34 17.12
CA PRO A 50 9.75 20.13 17.70
C PRO A 50 10.17 21.50 18.26
N HIS A 51 11.47 21.70 18.51
CA HIS A 51 12.01 22.97 18.95
C HIS A 51 12.31 23.94 17.80
N ASP A 52 12.24 23.47 16.55
CA ASP A 52 12.39 24.32 15.38
C ASP A 52 11.24 25.32 15.30
N LYS A 53 11.56 26.53 14.81
CA LYS A 53 10.54 27.53 14.56
C LYS A 53 9.71 27.13 13.35
N ASN A 54 8.40 26.84 13.58
CA ASN A 54 7.42 26.48 12.56
C ASN A 54 7.73 25.14 11.82
N PRO A 55 7.77 24.01 12.51
CA PRO A 55 7.89 22.71 11.87
C PRO A 55 6.67 22.46 10.96
N ARG A 56 6.92 21.96 9.76
CA ARG A 56 5.85 21.64 8.80
C ARG A 56 5.48 20.15 8.77
N PHE A 57 6.21 19.33 9.50
CA PHE A 57 5.95 17.89 9.65
C PHE A 57 5.78 17.55 11.12
N ILE A 58 4.56 17.17 11.50
CA ILE A 58 4.16 16.99 12.89
C ILE A 58 3.52 15.63 13.06
N LEU A 59 3.97 14.85 14.05
CA LEU A 59 3.46 13.51 14.30
C LEU A 59 2.60 13.46 15.57
N HIS A 60 1.43 12.82 15.46
CA HIS A 60 0.49 12.58 16.54
C HIS A 60 0.37 11.09 16.87
N HIS A 61 0.24 10.75 18.14
CA HIS A 61 -0.13 9.40 18.54
C HIS A 61 -1.64 9.22 18.51
N GLY A 62 -2.11 8.25 17.74
CA GLY A 62 -3.52 7.89 17.60
C GLY A 62 -3.68 6.53 16.93
N ASP A 63 -4.88 5.99 17.03
CA ASP A 63 -5.25 4.70 16.44
C ASP A 63 -6.66 4.80 15.84
N LEU A 64 -6.90 4.16 14.68
CA LEU A 64 -8.24 4.13 14.07
C LEU A 64 -9.29 3.42 14.93
N THR A 65 -8.86 2.64 15.90
CA THR A 65 -9.75 1.95 16.85
C THR A 65 -10.14 2.82 18.05
N ASP A 66 -9.56 4.04 18.20
CA ASP A 66 -9.79 4.97 19.31
C ASP A 66 -10.40 6.29 18.82
N SER A 67 -11.74 6.42 18.97
CA SER A 67 -12.48 7.62 18.59
C SER A 67 -12.02 8.88 19.32
N SER A 68 -11.64 8.76 20.61
CA SER A 68 -11.27 9.91 21.44
C SER A 68 -9.97 10.55 20.95
N SER A 69 -8.97 9.75 20.61
CA SER A 69 -7.71 10.24 20.06
C SER A 69 -7.92 10.90 18.69
N LEU A 70 -8.76 10.32 17.82
CA LEU A 70 -9.05 10.86 16.49
C LEU A 70 -9.77 12.20 16.56
N ILE A 71 -10.82 12.32 17.39
CA ILE A 71 -11.56 13.58 17.59
C ILE A 71 -10.61 14.66 18.11
N ARG A 72 -9.80 14.35 19.13
CA ARG A 72 -8.81 15.30 19.68
C ARG A 72 -7.83 15.78 18.61
N ILE A 73 -7.25 14.86 17.81
CA ILE A 73 -6.28 15.21 16.77
C ILE A 73 -6.93 16.09 15.70
N VAL A 74 -8.11 15.71 15.20
CA VAL A 74 -8.83 16.51 14.19
C VAL A 74 -9.18 17.89 14.74
N GLN A 75 -9.58 17.99 16.02
CA GLN A 75 -9.87 19.25 16.71
C GLN A 75 -8.62 20.14 16.81
N GLU A 76 -7.47 19.59 17.19
CA GLU A 76 -6.21 20.32 17.33
C GLU A 76 -5.68 20.80 15.99
N VAL A 77 -5.70 19.93 14.96
CA VAL A 77 -5.13 20.21 13.63
C VAL A 77 -6.03 21.10 12.81
N GLN A 78 -7.35 20.91 12.87
CA GLN A 78 -8.32 21.59 12.01
C GLN A 78 -7.96 21.47 10.52
N PRO A 79 -7.78 20.24 9.98
CA PRO A 79 -7.20 20.03 8.66
C PRO A 79 -8.07 20.55 7.53
N ASP A 80 -7.45 20.99 6.45
CA ASP A 80 -8.10 21.29 5.18
C ASP A 80 -8.35 20.01 4.37
N GLU A 81 -7.43 19.04 4.51
CA GLU A 81 -7.48 17.76 3.80
C GLU A 81 -7.14 16.61 4.76
N ILE A 82 -7.93 15.53 4.72
CA ILE A 82 -7.65 14.28 5.44
C ILE A 82 -7.45 13.15 4.43
N TYR A 83 -6.33 12.46 4.54
CA TYR A 83 -6.00 11.27 3.76
C TYR A 83 -6.05 10.05 4.68
N ASN A 84 -7.10 9.24 4.57
CA ASN A 84 -7.26 8.03 5.36
C ASN A 84 -6.61 6.84 4.66
N LEU A 85 -5.33 6.61 4.98
CA LEU A 85 -4.51 5.54 4.40
C LEU A 85 -4.26 4.39 5.39
N ALA A 86 -4.53 4.61 6.68
CA ALA A 86 -4.32 3.57 7.70
C ALA A 86 -5.28 2.40 7.52
N ALA A 87 -4.74 1.20 7.62
CA ALA A 87 -5.49 -0.05 7.57
C ALA A 87 -4.66 -1.22 8.13
N GLN A 88 -5.33 -2.30 8.53
CA GLN A 88 -4.74 -3.62 8.53
C GLN A 88 -4.81 -4.14 7.08
N SER A 89 -3.75 -3.93 6.28
CA SER A 89 -3.79 -4.10 4.83
C SER A 89 -3.29 -5.47 4.33
N HIS A 90 -2.87 -6.36 5.24
CA HIS A 90 -2.41 -7.68 4.86
C HIS A 90 -3.60 -8.64 4.71
N VAL A 91 -3.95 -8.98 3.46
CA VAL A 91 -5.16 -9.76 3.15
C VAL A 91 -5.17 -11.12 3.86
N ALA A 92 -4.06 -11.88 3.85
CA ALA A 92 -4.00 -13.18 4.51
C ALA A 92 -4.24 -13.05 6.02
N VAL A 93 -3.61 -12.08 6.69
CA VAL A 93 -3.79 -11.81 8.13
C VAL A 93 -5.25 -11.45 8.47
N SER A 94 -6.00 -10.87 7.55
CA SER A 94 -7.42 -10.57 7.81
C SER A 94 -8.29 -11.81 8.06
N PHE A 95 -7.88 -12.99 7.61
CA PHE A 95 -8.56 -14.24 7.93
C PHE A 95 -8.24 -14.73 9.35
N GLU A 96 -7.10 -14.34 9.90
CA GLU A 96 -6.69 -14.66 11.28
C GLU A 96 -7.21 -13.63 12.28
N GLU A 97 -7.29 -12.34 11.88
CA GLU A 97 -7.71 -11.21 12.71
C GLU A 97 -8.90 -10.45 12.09
N PRO A 98 -10.05 -11.09 11.81
CA PRO A 98 -11.15 -10.45 11.10
C PRO A 98 -11.82 -9.32 11.91
N GLU A 99 -11.93 -9.45 13.22
CA GLU A 99 -12.52 -8.44 14.09
C GLU A 99 -11.66 -7.19 14.16
N TYR A 100 -10.36 -7.34 14.38
CA TYR A 100 -9.43 -6.20 14.36
C TYR A 100 -9.44 -5.50 13.00
N THR A 101 -9.42 -6.25 11.91
CA THR A 101 -9.50 -5.74 10.54
C THR A 101 -10.78 -4.92 10.33
N ALA A 102 -11.94 -5.43 10.77
CA ALA A 102 -13.20 -4.70 10.67
C ALA A 102 -13.19 -3.43 11.54
N ASN A 103 -12.65 -3.51 12.75
CA ASN A 103 -12.60 -2.39 13.69
C ASN A 103 -11.67 -1.26 13.20
N SER A 104 -10.51 -1.59 12.64
CA SER A 104 -9.57 -0.60 12.11
C SER A 104 -10.01 -0.06 10.75
N ASP A 105 -10.39 -0.91 9.81
CA ASP A 105 -10.54 -0.52 8.40
C ASP A 105 -11.96 -0.01 8.09
N ALA A 106 -12.98 -0.65 8.65
CA ALA A 106 -14.36 -0.22 8.45
C ALA A 106 -14.76 0.88 9.45
N LEU A 107 -14.75 0.57 10.75
CA LEU A 107 -15.17 1.52 11.78
C LEU A 107 -14.18 2.69 11.93
N GLY A 108 -12.91 2.48 11.62
CA GLY A 108 -11.92 3.56 11.60
C GLY A 108 -12.27 4.67 10.61
N ALA A 109 -12.73 4.32 9.41
CA ALA A 109 -13.21 5.29 8.42
C ALA A 109 -14.44 6.07 8.94
N LEU A 110 -15.40 5.36 9.53
CA LEU A 110 -16.57 5.98 10.17
C LEU A 110 -16.17 6.97 11.28
N ARG A 111 -15.20 6.61 12.15
CA ARG A 111 -14.75 7.47 13.25
C ARG A 111 -14.18 8.79 12.76
N ILE A 112 -13.43 8.78 11.66
CA ILE A 112 -12.86 10.02 11.09
C ILE A 112 -13.97 10.87 10.48
N LEU A 113 -14.91 10.27 9.73
CA LEU A 113 -16.07 10.98 9.16
C LEU A 113 -16.95 11.59 10.27
N GLU A 114 -17.16 10.85 11.36
CA GLU A 114 -17.86 11.37 12.55
C GLU A 114 -17.08 12.49 13.25
N ALA A 115 -15.74 12.41 13.33
CA ALA A 115 -14.93 13.50 13.87
C ALA A 115 -15.11 14.79 13.04
N ILE A 116 -15.13 14.70 11.71
CA ILE A 116 -15.41 15.84 10.81
C ILE A 116 -16.80 16.42 11.15
N ARG A 117 -17.82 15.58 11.24
CA ARG A 117 -19.21 15.98 11.51
C ARG A 117 -19.40 16.57 12.93
N ILE A 118 -18.88 15.91 13.96
CA ILE A 118 -19.00 16.35 15.36
C ILE A 118 -18.34 17.72 15.57
N LEU A 119 -17.24 17.98 14.86
CA LEU A 119 -16.50 19.23 14.98
C LEU A 119 -16.98 20.34 14.04
N GLY A 120 -18.04 20.10 13.23
CA GLY A 120 -18.60 21.10 12.31
C GLY A 120 -17.67 21.45 11.16
N LEU A 121 -16.88 20.48 10.68
CA LEU A 121 -15.87 20.69 9.65
C LEU A 121 -16.34 20.28 8.24
N GLU A 122 -17.61 19.94 8.04
CA GLU A 122 -18.17 19.39 6.80
C GLU A 122 -17.94 20.29 5.58
N LYS A 123 -17.89 21.61 5.79
CA LYS A 123 -17.69 22.58 4.70
C LYS A 123 -16.23 23.01 4.52
N LYS A 124 -15.36 22.61 5.45
CA LYS A 124 -13.94 22.96 5.43
C LYS A 124 -13.07 21.81 4.97
N THR A 125 -13.24 20.66 5.59
CA THR A 125 -12.33 19.51 5.45
C THR A 125 -12.73 18.61 4.29
N LYS A 126 -11.83 18.39 3.36
CA LYS A 126 -11.95 17.38 2.30
C LYS A 126 -11.38 16.06 2.78
N TYR A 127 -12.07 14.96 2.47
CA TYR A 127 -11.72 13.61 2.93
C TYR A 127 -11.44 12.67 1.76
N TYR A 128 -10.27 12.04 1.76
CA TYR A 128 -9.89 10.96 0.87
C TYR A 128 -9.88 9.64 1.61
N GLN A 129 -10.60 8.64 1.08
CA GLN A 129 -10.58 7.26 1.54
C GLN A 129 -9.75 6.40 0.59
N ALA A 130 -8.68 5.81 1.11
CA ALA A 130 -8.00 4.74 0.39
C ALA A 130 -8.89 3.51 0.35
N SER A 131 -9.49 3.26 -0.80
CA SER A 131 -10.21 2.04 -1.12
C SER A 131 -9.27 1.06 -1.82
N THR A 132 -9.77 -0.04 -2.41
CA THR A 132 -8.91 -1.12 -2.91
C THR A 132 -9.56 -1.87 -4.07
N SER A 133 -8.77 -2.37 -5.00
CA SER A 133 -9.21 -3.30 -6.05
C SER A 133 -9.70 -4.65 -5.50
N GLU A 134 -9.32 -5.00 -4.26
CA GLU A 134 -9.83 -6.21 -3.59
C GLU A 134 -11.37 -6.17 -3.37
N LEU A 135 -12.03 -5.00 -3.51
CA LEU A 135 -13.49 -4.89 -3.52
C LEU A 135 -14.10 -5.68 -4.67
N PHE A 136 -13.44 -5.74 -5.83
CA PHE A 136 -13.91 -6.48 -6.98
C PHE A 136 -13.89 -7.99 -6.74
N GLY A 137 -12.91 -8.49 -6.00
CA GLY A 137 -12.82 -9.86 -5.50
C GLY A 137 -13.00 -10.93 -6.58
N GLU A 138 -14.16 -11.61 -6.59
CA GLU A 138 -14.58 -12.48 -7.69
C GLU A 138 -15.09 -11.61 -8.84
N VAL A 139 -14.17 -11.32 -9.76
CA VAL A 139 -14.34 -10.31 -10.79
C VAL A 139 -15.53 -10.58 -11.70
N GLN A 140 -16.45 -9.61 -11.82
CA GLN A 140 -17.66 -9.74 -12.63
C GLN A 140 -17.47 -9.26 -14.07
N GLU A 141 -16.48 -8.40 -14.32
CA GLU A 141 -16.08 -7.92 -15.64
C GLU A 141 -14.61 -7.51 -15.66
N THR A 142 -14.00 -7.48 -16.83
CA THR A 142 -12.58 -7.10 -17.02
C THR A 142 -12.46 -6.18 -18.25
N PRO A 143 -11.78 -5.03 -18.17
CA PRO A 143 -11.18 -4.45 -16.96
C PRO A 143 -12.21 -3.87 -15.98
N GLN A 144 -11.81 -3.69 -14.70
CA GLN A 144 -12.67 -3.14 -13.65
C GLN A 144 -12.58 -1.61 -13.61
N ASN A 145 -13.73 -0.95 -13.42
CA ASN A 145 -13.85 0.50 -13.26
C ASN A 145 -14.81 0.86 -12.12
N GLU A 146 -15.12 2.14 -11.97
CA GLU A 146 -15.98 2.66 -10.89
C GLU A 146 -17.42 2.15 -10.90
N LYS A 147 -17.85 1.51 -12.00
CA LYS A 147 -19.21 0.95 -12.17
C LYS A 147 -19.25 -0.56 -12.02
N THR A 148 -18.11 -1.22 -12.05
CA THR A 148 -17.99 -2.68 -11.90
C THR A 148 -18.55 -3.13 -10.56
N PRO A 149 -19.47 -4.11 -10.51
CA PRO A 149 -19.99 -4.62 -9.26
C PRO A 149 -18.90 -5.21 -8.36
N PHE A 150 -19.02 -4.96 -7.06
CA PHE A 150 -18.12 -5.49 -6.05
C PHE A 150 -18.55 -6.89 -5.58
N HIS A 151 -17.57 -7.80 -5.42
CA HIS A 151 -17.77 -9.13 -4.87
C HIS A 151 -16.57 -9.53 -3.99
N PRO A 152 -16.43 -8.92 -2.79
CA PRO A 152 -15.25 -9.09 -1.94
C PRO A 152 -15.02 -10.56 -1.55
N ARG A 153 -13.73 -10.97 -1.47
CA ARG A 153 -13.32 -12.35 -1.19
C ARG A 153 -12.43 -12.48 0.05
N SER A 154 -12.41 -11.47 0.92
CA SER A 154 -11.65 -11.52 2.18
C SER A 154 -12.29 -10.62 3.24
N PRO A 155 -12.05 -10.88 4.56
CA PRO A 155 -12.48 -9.98 5.62
C PRO A 155 -11.94 -8.54 5.43
N TYR A 156 -10.71 -8.39 4.94
CA TYR A 156 -10.14 -7.10 4.54
C TYR A 156 -11.01 -6.39 3.49
N ALA A 157 -11.32 -7.08 2.40
CA ALA A 157 -12.12 -6.51 1.33
C ALA A 157 -13.54 -6.11 1.79
N VAL A 158 -14.17 -6.93 2.66
CA VAL A 158 -15.47 -6.62 3.26
C VAL A 158 -15.39 -5.37 4.15
N ALA A 159 -14.34 -5.23 4.98
CA ALA A 159 -14.13 -4.04 5.81
C ALA A 159 -13.91 -2.78 4.94
N LYS A 160 -13.14 -2.89 3.87
CA LYS A 160 -12.93 -1.81 2.90
C LYS A 160 -14.19 -1.47 2.11
N LEU A 161 -15.06 -2.46 1.84
CA LEU A 161 -16.37 -2.21 1.21
C LEU A 161 -17.28 -1.37 2.12
N TYR A 162 -17.30 -1.65 3.41
CA TYR A 162 -17.99 -0.78 4.37
C TYR A 162 -17.42 0.65 4.31
N ALA A 163 -16.08 0.79 4.38
CA ALA A 163 -15.43 2.10 4.33
C ALA A 163 -15.77 2.87 3.04
N TYR A 164 -15.82 2.18 1.90
CA TYR A 164 -16.23 2.74 0.61
C TYR A 164 -17.66 3.31 0.67
N TRP A 165 -18.63 2.51 1.10
CA TRP A 165 -20.03 2.92 1.11
C TRP A 165 -20.35 3.94 2.19
N ILE A 166 -19.71 3.89 3.36
CA ILE A 166 -19.94 4.91 4.40
C ILE A 166 -19.36 6.27 3.97
N THR A 167 -18.28 6.28 3.19
CA THR A 167 -17.73 7.51 2.59
C THR A 167 -18.73 8.16 1.63
N ILE A 168 -19.35 7.36 0.73
CA ILE A 168 -20.40 7.84 -0.16
C ILE A 168 -21.62 8.34 0.64
N ASN A 169 -22.06 7.57 1.63
CA ASN A 169 -23.19 7.94 2.45
C ASN A 169 -23.00 9.30 3.14
N TYR A 170 -21.81 9.53 3.72
CA TYR A 170 -21.51 10.81 4.40
C TYR A 170 -21.36 11.98 3.43
N ARG A 171 -20.85 11.73 2.23
CA ARG A 171 -20.87 12.71 1.13
C ARG A 171 -22.28 13.15 0.79
N GLU A 172 -23.20 12.21 0.63
CA GLU A 172 -24.58 12.46 0.21
C GLU A 172 -25.45 13.01 1.34
N ALA A 173 -25.34 12.44 2.55
CA ALA A 173 -26.19 12.80 3.68
C ALA A 173 -25.79 14.12 4.34
N TYR A 174 -24.49 14.40 4.46
CA TYR A 174 -23.97 15.56 5.21
C TYR A 174 -23.26 16.59 4.32
N GLY A 175 -23.08 16.30 3.04
CA GLY A 175 -22.43 17.21 2.09
C GLY A 175 -20.94 17.40 2.38
N ILE A 176 -20.30 16.42 3.00
CA ILE A 176 -18.84 16.38 3.19
C ILE A 176 -18.19 16.17 1.81
N TYR A 177 -17.14 16.91 1.50
CA TYR A 177 -16.31 16.58 0.35
C TYR A 177 -15.54 15.28 0.67
N ALA A 178 -16.08 14.14 0.28
CA ALA A 178 -15.51 12.83 0.55
C ALA A 178 -15.44 12.01 -0.74
N CYS A 179 -14.29 11.38 -1.03
CA CYS A 179 -14.08 10.57 -2.23
C CYS A 179 -13.29 9.30 -1.94
N ASN A 180 -13.51 8.27 -2.76
CA ASN A 180 -12.80 6.99 -2.70
C ASN A 180 -11.83 6.86 -3.88
N GLY A 181 -10.56 6.56 -3.61
CA GLY A 181 -9.65 6.05 -4.61
C GLY A 181 -9.66 4.52 -4.59
N ILE A 182 -10.14 3.88 -5.66
CA ILE A 182 -10.12 2.42 -5.81
C ILE A 182 -8.72 2.04 -6.31
N LEU A 183 -7.82 1.81 -5.36
CA LEU A 183 -6.40 1.58 -5.62
C LEU A 183 -6.16 0.15 -6.08
N PHE A 184 -5.57 -0.03 -7.25
CA PHE A 184 -4.96 -1.27 -7.65
C PHE A 184 -3.61 -1.45 -6.95
N ASN A 185 -3.00 -2.62 -7.08
CA ASN A 185 -1.76 -2.91 -6.39
C ASN A 185 -0.68 -1.88 -6.74
N HIS A 186 -0.02 -1.34 -5.75
CA HIS A 186 1.05 -0.37 -5.95
C HIS A 186 2.17 -0.59 -4.96
N GLU A 187 3.37 -0.55 -5.48
CA GLU A 187 4.56 -1.05 -4.85
C GLU A 187 5.66 0.01 -4.87
N SER A 188 6.72 -0.23 -4.12
CA SER A 188 7.92 0.59 -4.11
C SER A 188 9.03 -0.05 -3.30
N PRO A 189 10.26 0.50 -3.30
CA PRO A 189 11.34 0.06 -2.42
C PRO A 189 11.02 0.07 -0.92
N ILE A 190 10.03 0.87 -0.50
CA ILE A 190 9.59 0.94 0.90
C ILE A 190 8.27 0.21 1.18
N ARG A 191 7.83 -0.67 0.27
CA ARG A 191 6.68 -1.57 0.51
C ARG A 191 6.92 -2.39 1.77
N GLY A 192 5.85 -2.79 2.46
CA GLY A 192 5.94 -3.72 3.60
C GLY A 192 6.63 -5.02 3.19
N GLU A 193 7.55 -5.51 4.00
CA GLU A 193 8.50 -6.58 3.67
C GLU A 193 7.85 -7.96 3.50
N THR A 194 6.68 -8.16 4.11
CA THR A 194 5.88 -9.40 4.04
C THR A 194 4.96 -9.46 2.81
N PHE A 195 4.81 -8.37 2.06
CA PHE A 195 4.04 -8.38 0.81
C PHE A 195 4.80 -9.09 -0.31
N VAL A 196 4.06 -9.80 -1.16
CA VAL A 196 4.63 -10.73 -2.17
C VAL A 196 5.73 -10.09 -3.02
N THR A 197 5.57 -8.86 -3.46
CA THR A 197 6.56 -8.16 -4.29
C THR A 197 7.87 -7.91 -3.56
N ARG A 198 7.83 -7.38 -2.32
CA ARG A 198 9.03 -7.18 -1.48
C ARG A 198 9.62 -8.51 -1.02
N LYS A 199 8.78 -9.51 -0.72
CA LYS A 199 9.25 -10.86 -0.43
C LYS A 199 10.09 -11.41 -1.57
N ILE A 200 9.65 -11.23 -2.83
CA ILE A 200 10.38 -11.67 -4.02
C ILE A 200 11.72 -10.94 -4.16
N THR A 201 11.71 -9.59 -4.16
CA THR A 201 12.92 -8.80 -4.41
C THR A 201 13.97 -8.98 -3.33
N ARG A 202 13.56 -9.02 -2.06
CA ARG A 202 14.45 -9.30 -0.91
C ARG A 202 15.05 -10.71 -0.97
N ALA A 203 14.21 -11.74 -1.20
CA ALA A 203 14.69 -13.10 -1.25
C ALA A 203 15.68 -13.34 -2.39
N LEU A 204 15.37 -12.87 -3.61
CA LEU A 204 16.26 -13.00 -4.76
C LEU A 204 17.60 -12.26 -4.54
N ALA A 205 17.58 -11.06 -3.96
CA ALA A 205 18.78 -10.32 -3.61
C ALA A 205 19.64 -11.10 -2.60
N ARG A 206 19.04 -11.70 -1.58
CA ARG A 206 19.73 -12.52 -0.58
C ARG A 206 20.25 -13.84 -1.16
N ILE A 207 19.48 -14.48 -2.03
CA ILE A 207 19.91 -15.71 -2.76
C ILE A 207 21.14 -15.40 -3.62
N LYS A 208 21.15 -14.27 -4.34
CA LYS A 208 22.30 -13.83 -5.17
C LYS A 208 23.58 -13.72 -4.36
N LEU A 209 23.50 -13.34 -3.07
CA LEU A 209 24.65 -13.17 -2.17
C LEU A 209 24.92 -14.43 -1.33
N GLY A 210 24.14 -15.50 -1.48
CA GLY A 210 24.29 -16.73 -0.68
C GLY A 210 23.83 -16.60 0.77
N LEU A 211 23.00 -15.61 1.08
CA LEU A 211 22.43 -15.35 2.41
C LEU A 211 21.10 -16.09 2.63
N GLN A 212 20.55 -16.68 1.59
CA GLN A 212 19.29 -17.43 1.59
C GLN A 212 19.32 -18.49 0.50
N ASP A 213 18.70 -19.65 0.74
CA ASP A 213 18.72 -20.76 -0.22
C ASP A 213 17.49 -20.77 -1.13
N ASN A 214 16.30 -20.49 -0.61
CA ASN A 214 15.04 -20.63 -1.34
C ASN A 214 14.08 -19.48 -1.06
N LEU A 215 13.23 -19.20 -2.05
CA LEU A 215 12.04 -18.38 -1.93
C LEU A 215 10.80 -19.28 -2.06
N PHE A 216 9.89 -19.19 -1.08
CA PHE A 216 8.61 -19.91 -1.10
C PHE A 216 7.48 -18.93 -1.45
N LEU A 217 6.65 -19.29 -2.41
CA LEU A 217 5.52 -18.48 -2.90
C LEU A 217 4.23 -19.32 -2.94
N GLY A 218 3.09 -18.65 -3.10
CA GLY A 218 1.80 -19.29 -3.33
C GLY A 218 1.48 -19.39 -4.83
N ASN A 219 0.27 -18.92 -5.22
CA ASN A 219 -0.19 -18.97 -6.59
C ASN A 219 0.66 -18.09 -7.52
N MET A 220 1.44 -18.74 -8.40
CA MET A 220 2.33 -18.08 -9.34
C MET A 220 1.60 -17.44 -10.54
N ASP A 221 0.38 -17.88 -10.82
CA ASP A 221 -0.39 -17.45 -11.99
C ASP A 221 -1.37 -16.32 -11.69
N ALA A 222 -1.54 -15.97 -10.40
CA ALA A 222 -2.37 -14.83 -9.99
C ALA A 222 -1.88 -13.54 -10.65
N LYS A 223 -2.80 -12.82 -11.31
CA LYS A 223 -2.48 -11.60 -12.08
C LYS A 223 -2.89 -10.35 -11.33
N ARG A 224 -2.01 -9.36 -11.32
CA ARG A 224 -2.26 -8.06 -10.68
C ARG A 224 -1.82 -6.92 -11.61
N ASP A 225 -2.54 -5.82 -11.53
CA ASP A 225 -2.14 -4.54 -12.09
C ASP A 225 -1.26 -3.84 -11.04
N TRP A 226 0.05 -3.80 -11.27
CA TRP A 226 1.02 -3.20 -10.35
C TRP A 226 1.52 -1.85 -10.86
N GLY A 227 1.29 -0.81 -10.08
CA GLY A 227 1.85 0.52 -10.30
C GLY A 227 2.86 0.93 -9.25
N HIS A 228 3.45 2.11 -9.40
CA HIS A 228 4.36 2.69 -8.41
C HIS A 228 3.62 3.61 -7.44
N ALA A 229 3.89 3.48 -6.13
CA ALA A 229 3.21 4.26 -5.09
C ALA A 229 3.32 5.78 -5.27
N LYS A 230 4.43 6.30 -5.83
CA LYS A 230 4.58 7.74 -6.12
C LYS A 230 3.53 8.25 -7.10
N ASP A 231 3.19 7.48 -8.12
CA ASP A 231 2.14 7.86 -9.07
C ASP A 231 0.76 7.87 -8.40
N TYR A 232 0.54 6.92 -7.48
CA TYR A 232 -0.72 6.77 -6.77
C TYR A 232 -0.97 7.91 -5.77
N VAL A 233 0.05 8.35 -5.03
CA VAL A 233 -0.11 9.48 -4.09
C VAL A 233 -0.37 10.80 -4.81
N GLU A 234 0.19 11.00 -6.01
CA GLU A 234 -0.15 12.16 -6.85
C GLU A 234 -1.66 12.17 -7.17
N MET A 235 -2.22 11.00 -7.54
CA MET A 235 -3.64 10.87 -7.83
C MET A 235 -4.51 11.11 -6.58
N GLN A 236 -4.11 10.60 -5.42
CA GLN A 236 -4.81 10.85 -4.16
C GLN A 236 -4.94 12.37 -3.89
N TRP A 237 -3.87 13.11 -4.12
CA TRP A 237 -3.88 14.57 -3.98
C TRP A 237 -4.77 15.24 -5.05
N LEU A 238 -4.64 14.86 -6.33
CA LEU A 238 -5.44 15.42 -7.43
C LEU A 238 -6.95 15.30 -7.18
N MET A 239 -7.40 14.18 -6.61
CA MET A 239 -8.81 13.95 -6.28
C MET A 239 -9.35 14.97 -5.29
N LEU A 240 -8.55 15.46 -4.33
CA LEU A 240 -8.97 16.48 -3.36
C LEU A 240 -8.84 17.92 -3.91
N GLN A 241 -8.22 18.13 -5.07
CA GLN A 241 -8.11 19.46 -5.68
C GLN A 241 -9.31 19.81 -6.58
N GLN A 242 -10.24 18.88 -6.78
CA GLN A 242 -11.42 19.10 -7.64
C GLN A 242 -12.50 19.90 -6.92
N ASP A 243 -13.42 20.49 -7.72
CA ASP A 243 -14.57 21.25 -7.21
C ASP A 243 -15.64 20.33 -6.60
N LYS A 244 -15.77 19.11 -7.13
CA LYS A 244 -16.76 18.12 -6.70
C LYS A 244 -16.08 16.80 -6.35
N PRO A 245 -16.53 16.11 -5.27
CA PRO A 245 -16.01 14.82 -4.91
C PRO A 245 -16.50 13.75 -5.89
N GLU A 246 -15.58 12.97 -6.44
CA GLU A 246 -15.86 11.80 -7.27
C GLU A 246 -14.93 10.66 -6.89
N ASP A 247 -15.39 9.43 -7.10
CA ASP A 247 -14.59 8.22 -6.88
C ASP A 247 -13.86 7.86 -8.17
N PHE A 248 -12.63 7.34 -8.06
CA PHE A 248 -11.79 7.02 -9.21
C PHE A 248 -11.07 5.69 -9.02
N THR A 249 -11.02 4.91 -10.10
CA THR A 249 -10.11 3.77 -10.24
C THR A 249 -8.71 4.28 -10.53
N ILE A 250 -7.74 3.78 -9.76
CA ILE A 250 -6.32 4.14 -9.88
C ILE A 250 -5.53 2.87 -10.21
N SER A 251 -5.09 2.76 -11.47
CA SER A 251 -4.48 1.58 -12.05
C SER A 251 -3.55 1.94 -13.21
N THR A 252 -2.70 0.99 -13.60
CA THR A 252 -1.84 1.16 -14.78
C THR A 252 -2.52 0.74 -16.08
N GLY A 253 -3.54 -0.13 -15.99
CA GLY A 253 -4.20 -0.73 -17.15
C GLY A 253 -3.44 -1.91 -17.76
N VAL A 254 -2.40 -2.40 -17.07
CA VAL A 254 -1.63 -3.58 -17.49
C VAL A 254 -1.44 -4.52 -16.31
N GLN A 255 -1.68 -5.80 -16.51
CA GLN A 255 -1.49 -6.80 -15.46
C GLN A 255 -0.35 -7.76 -15.78
N TYR A 256 0.27 -8.27 -14.72
CA TYR A 256 1.35 -9.26 -14.78
C TYR A 256 1.06 -10.37 -13.77
N SER A 257 1.56 -11.57 -14.03
CA SER A 257 1.51 -12.67 -13.06
C SER A 257 2.61 -12.52 -12.00
N VAL A 258 2.46 -13.24 -10.88
CA VAL A 258 3.53 -13.35 -9.88
C VAL A 258 4.79 -13.92 -10.52
N ARG A 259 4.64 -14.90 -11.43
CA ARG A 259 5.74 -15.49 -12.21
C ARG A 259 6.47 -14.44 -13.07
N ASP A 260 5.73 -13.54 -13.74
CA ASP A 260 6.33 -12.44 -14.51
C ASP A 260 7.17 -11.52 -13.62
N PHE A 261 6.65 -11.21 -12.43
CA PHE A 261 7.38 -10.39 -11.46
C PHE A 261 8.67 -11.07 -11.02
N VAL A 262 8.63 -12.37 -10.69
CA VAL A 262 9.81 -13.17 -10.31
C VAL A 262 10.83 -13.17 -11.45
N ASN A 263 10.41 -13.44 -12.68
CA ASN A 263 11.31 -13.51 -13.84
C ASN A 263 12.01 -12.17 -14.10
N ILE A 264 11.28 -11.05 -14.02
CA ILE A 264 11.85 -9.72 -14.22
C ILE A 264 12.82 -9.38 -13.08
N ALA A 265 12.44 -9.66 -11.81
CA ALA A 265 13.31 -9.40 -10.67
C ALA A 265 14.59 -10.26 -10.70
N ALA A 266 14.49 -11.53 -11.05
CA ALA A 266 15.64 -12.44 -11.21
C ALA A 266 16.61 -11.94 -12.30
N LYS A 267 16.05 -11.47 -13.42
CA LYS A 267 16.85 -10.93 -14.53
C LYS A 267 17.65 -9.69 -14.16
N GLU A 268 17.10 -8.81 -13.32
CA GLU A 268 17.83 -7.62 -12.80
C GLU A 268 19.02 -8.01 -11.88
N LEU A 269 19.10 -9.27 -11.45
CA LEU A 269 20.18 -9.84 -10.66
C LEU A 269 21.08 -10.80 -11.48
N ASP A 270 20.95 -10.84 -12.81
CA ASP A 270 21.63 -11.78 -13.68
C ASP A 270 21.36 -13.26 -13.29
N ILE A 271 20.13 -13.56 -12.88
CA ILE A 271 19.65 -14.92 -12.59
C ILE A 271 18.69 -15.30 -13.72
N GLU A 272 18.99 -16.39 -14.41
CA GLU A 272 18.11 -17.00 -15.41
C GLU A 272 17.38 -18.19 -14.77
N LEU A 273 16.05 -18.21 -14.86
CA LEU A 273 15.21 -19.23 -14.26
C LEU A 273 14.69 -20.22 -15.32
N ASN A 274 14.83 -21.51 -15.00
CA ASN A 274 14.12 -22.58 -15.68
C ASN A 274 13.00 -23.10 -14.77
N TRP A 275 11.78 -23.16 -15.28
CA TRP A 275 10.59 -23.61 -14.54
C TRP A 275 10.28 -25.05 -14.88
N ASP A 276 9.96 -25.86 -13.87
CA ASP A 276 9.54 -27.25 -13.99
C ASP A 276 8.38 -27.55 -13.01
N GLY A 277 7.51 -28.48 -13.40
CA GLY A 277 6.32 -28.82 -12.62
C GLY A 277 5.16 -27.86 -12.86
N CYS A 278 4.12 -27.99 -12.05
CA CYS A 278 2.93 -27.13 -12.07
C CYS A 278 2.25 -27.11 -10.70
N GLY A 279 1.52 -26.02 -10.40
CA GLY A 279 0.80 -25.85 -9.14
C GLY A 279 1.74 -25.92 -7.94
N VAL A 280 1.46 -26.80 -6.99
CA VAL A 280 2.27 -26.93 -5.75
C VAL A 280 3.63 -27.61 -5.95
N ASP A 281 3.77 -28.37 -7.03
CA ASP A 281 5.03 -29.07 -7.37
C ASP A 281 5.94 -28.21 -8.26
N GLU A 282 5.52 -26.98 -8.56
CA GLU A 282 6.30 -26.09 -9.42
C GLU A 282 7.55 -25.58 -8.74
N THR A 283 8.65 -25.58 -9.49
CA THR A 283 9.97 -25.10 -9.04
C THR A 283 10.63 -24.20 -10.08
N GLY A 284 11.37 -23.21 -9.60
CA GLY A 284 12.26 -22.37 -10.40
C GLY A 284 13.72 -22.68 -10.08
N THR A 285 14.46 -23.12 -11.10
CA THR A 285 15.88 -23.48 -10.99
C THR A 285 16.74 -22.40 -11.63
N ASP A 286 17.77 -21.95 -10.90
CA ASP A 286 18.79 -21.07 -11.46
C ASP A 286 19.63 -21.86 -12.48
N VAL A 287 19.58 -21.45 -13.74
CA VAL A 287 20.26 -22.13 -14.85
C VAL A 287 21.77 -22.17 -14.66
N ALA A 288 22.37 -21.12 -14.09
CA ALA A 288 23.81 -21.02 -13.90
C ALA A 288 24.35 -21.96 -12.83
N THR A 289 23.58 -22.19 -11.76
CA THR A 289 24.03 -23.01 -10.61
C THR A 289 23.39 -24.39 -10.57
N GLY A 290 22.30 -24.64 -11.29
CA GLY A 290 21.48 -25.84 -11.23
C GLY A 290 20.71 -26.01 -9.91
N LYS A 291 20.67 -24.98 -9.06
CA LYS A 291 19.95 -25.02 -7.78
C LYS A 291 18.50 -24.61 -7.94
N ILE A 292 17.58 -25.33 -7.29
CA ILE A 292 16.21 -24.89 -7.13
C ILE A 292 16.20 -23.76 -6.12
N ILE A 293 15.77 -22.56 -6.54
CA ILE A 293 15.73 -21.36 -5.69
C ILE A 293 14.32 -20.84 -5.48
N ILE A 294 13.34 -21.27 -6.27
CA ILE A 294 11.92 -20.94 -6.08
C ILE A 294 11.14 -22.22 -5.86
N ARG A 295 10.23 -22.19 -4.90
CA ARG A 295 9.31 -23.28 -4.59
C ARG A 295 7.91 -22.75 -4.33
N VAL A 296 6.90 -23.52 -4.68
CA VAL A 296 5.51 -23.23 -4.29
C VAL A 296 5.21 -23.95 -2.97
N ASP A 297 4.49 -23.27 -2.07
CA ASP A 297 4.08 -23.84 -0.77
C ASP A 297 2.61 -23.48 -0.50
N LEU A 298 1.82 -24.50 -0.14
CA LEU A 298 0.38 -24.38 0.16
C LEU A 298 0.06 -23.38 1.28
N ARG A 299 0.99 -23.13 2.20
CA ARG A 299 0.81 -22.16 3.29
C ARG A 299 0.56 -20.72 2.81
N TYR A 300 0.99 -20.40 1.58
CA TYR A 300 0.84 -19.08 0.99
C TYR A 300 -0.38 -18.93 0.07
N PHE A 301 -1.20 -19.99 -0.04
CA PHE A 301 -2.49 -19.89 -0.72
C PHE A 301 -3.53 -19.30 0.21
N ARG A 302 -4.36 -18.42 -0.31
CA ARG A 302 -5.46 -17.83 0.44
C ARG A 302 -6.65 -18.80 0.48
N PRO A 303 -7.47 -18.76 1.55
CA PRO A 303 -8.72 -19.57 1.60
C PRO A 303 -9.66 -19.30 0.42
N THR A 304 -9.68 -18.05 -0.06
CA THR A 304 -10.35 -17.62 -1.28
C THR A 304 -9.40 -16.75 -2.10
N GLU A 305 -9.08 -17.22 -3.30
CA GLU A 305 -8.12 -16.53 -4.18
C GLU A 305 -8.84 -15.52 -5.08
N VAL A 306 -8.11 -14.49 -5.49
CA VAL A 306 -8.49 -13.53 -6.52
C VAL A 306 -7.55 -13.75 -7.69
N GLU A 307 -8.07 -14.34 -8.76
CA GLU A 307 -7.26 -14.80 -9.91
C GLU A 307 -6.70 -13.63 -10.73
N THR A 308 -7.51 -12.59 -10.92
CA THR A 308 -7.16 -11.48 -11.82
C THR A 308 -7.70 -10.15 -11.33
N LEU A 309 -6.88 -9.12 -11.41
CA LEU A 309 -7.29 -7.73 -11.24
C LEU A 309 -6.63 -6.90 -12.34
N LEU A 310 -7.44 -6.22 -13.15
CA LEU A 310 -7.01 -5.33 -14.23
C LEU A 310 -7.87 -4.08 -14.21
N GLY A 311 -7.29 -2.92 -13.89
CA GLY A 311 -8.04 -1.69 -13.74
C GLY A 311 -8.19 -0.89 -15.03
N ASP A 312 -9.30 -0.17 -15.13
CA ASP A 312 -9.52 0.86 -16.15
C ASP A 312 -9.55 2.24 -15.50
N SER A 313 -8.46 2.98 -15.63
CA SER A 313 -8.31 4.36 -15.13
C SER A 313 -8.68 5.43 -16.17
N THR A 314 -9.50 5.11 -17.17
CA THR A 314 -9.90 6.06 -18.23
C THR A 314 -10.53 7.32 -17.65
N LYS A 315 -11.40 7.18 -16.63
CA LYS A 315 -11.99 8.34 -15.93
C LYS A 315 -10.95 9.27 -15.32
N ALA A 316 -9.90 8.70 -14.70
CA ALA A 316 -8.80 9.47 -14.11
C ALA A 316 -8.00 10.23 -15.20
N ARG A 317 -7.74 9.59 -16.32
CA ARG A 317 -7.06 10.23 -17.48
C ARG A 317 -7.89 11.37 -18.05
N GLU A 318 -9.16 11.14 -18.31
CA GLU A 318 -10.04 12.13 -18.98
C GLU A 318 -10.36 13.31 -18.10
N LYS A 319 -10.66 13.10 -16.81
CA LYS A 319 -11.09 14.16 -15.91
C LYS A 319 -9.94 14.87 -15.19
N LEU A 320 -8.88 14.15 -14.84
CA LEU A 320 -7.80 14.70 -14.02
C LEU A 320 -6.46 14.80 -14.76
N GLY A 321 -6.39 14.31 -16.01
CA GLY A 321 -5.14 14.26 -16.78
C GLY A 321 -4.09 13.32 -16.16
N TRP A 322 -4.48 12.45 -15.24
CA TRP A 322 -3.54 11.57 -14.56
C TRP A 322 -3.21 10.33 -15.38
N THR A 323 -1.93 10.02 -15.46
CA THR A 323 -1.41 8.77 -16.03
C THR A 323 -0.23 8.28 -15.18
N PRO A 324 -0.06 6.96 -15.01
CA PRO A 324 1.14 6.43 -14.36
C PRO A 324 2.39 6.79 -15.18
N LYS A 325 3.45 7.19 -14.49
CA LYS A 325 4.71 7.67 -15.09
C LYS A 325 5.80 6.62 -15.03
N ILE A 326 5.76 5.76 -14.00
CA ILE A 326 6.77 4.73 -13.74
C ILE A 326 6.27 3.39 -14.27
N SER A 327 7.00 2.81 -15.18
CA SER A 327 6.67 1.50 -15.77
C SER A 327 6.90 0.35 -14.79
N PHE A 328 6.23 -0.78 -15.02
CA PHE A 328 6.41 -1.99 -14.21
C PHE A 328 7.87 -2.46 -14.13
N LYS A 329 8.60 -2.39 -15.22
CA LYS A 329 10.02 -2.79 -15.25
C LYS A 329 10.90 -1.85 -14.41
N GLU A 330 10.65 -0.55 -14.49
CA GLU A 330 11.37 0.44 -13.69
C GLU A 330 11.08 0.24 -12.20
N LEU A 331 9.81 0.00 -11.84
CA LEU A 331 9.40 -0.32 -10.48
C LEU A 331 10.15 -1.55 -9.93
N VAL A 332 10.12 -2.67 -10.65
CA VAL A 332 10.81 -3.91 -10.23
C VAL A 332 12.30 -3.69 -10.09
N LYS A 333 12.93 -3.00 -11.05
CA LYS A 333 14.36 -2.67 -11.03
C LYS A 333 14.72 -1.82 -9.81
N GLU A 334 13.95 -0.77 -9.50
CA GLU A 334 14.17 0.09 -8.33
C GLU A 334 14.10 -0.72 -7.03
N MET A 335 13.07 -1.58 -6.90
CA MET A 335 12.91 -2.45 -5.73
C MET A 335 14.08 -3.43 -5.57
N VAL A 336 14.49 -4.10 -6.65
CA VAL A 336 15.61 -5.06 -6.64
C VAL A 336 16.93 -4.37 -6.25
N ILE A 337 17.23 -3.19 -6.81
CA ILE A 337 18.46 -2.45 -6.49
C ILE A 337 18.48 -2.06 -5.01
N CYS A 338 17.36 -1.59 -4.47
CA CYS A 338 17.25 -1.24 -3.07
C CYS A 338 17.50 -2.46 -2.16
N ASP A 339 16.80 -3.56 -2.42
CA ASP A 339 16.93 -4.78 -1.61
C ASP A 339 18.30 -5.45 -1.75
N LEU A 340 18.95 -5.36 -2.92
CA LEU A 340 20.31 -5.82 -3.12
C LEU A 340 21.31 -5.01 -2.27
N ASN A 341 21.12 -3.70 -2.19
CA ASN A 341 21.97 -2.84 -1.35
C ASN A 341 21.79 -3.14 0.14
N ASP A 342 20.56 -3.42 0.58
CA ASP A 342 20.30 -3.82 1.96
C ASP A 342 20.88 -5.21 2.25
N ALA A 343 20.76 -6.17 1.34
CA ALA A 343 21.40 -7.48 1.48
C ALA A 343 22.93 -7.41 1.50
N LYS A 344 23.56 -6.49 0.73
CA LYS A 344 25.01 -6.23 0.81
C LYS A 344 25.44 -5.66 2.15
N LYS A 345 24.63 -4.80 2.77
CA LYS A 345 24.92 -4.32 4.15
C LYS A 345 24.92 -5.48 5.14
N ASP A 346 23.91 -6.35 5.07
CA ASP A 346 23.82 -7.54 5.92
C ASP A 346 25.03 -8.45 5.72
N ASP A 347 25.44 -8.73 4.48
CA ASP A 347 26.59 -9.53 4.14
C ASP A 347 27.89 -8.95 4.70
N LEU A 348 28.07 -7.63 4.57
CA LEU A 348 29.23 -6.93 5.13
C LEU A 348 29.25 -7.04 6.66
N CYS A 349 28.13 -6.78 7.34
CA CYS A 349 28.03 -6.92 8.79
C CYS A 349 28.39 -8.35 9.24
N ASN A 350 27.86 -9.37 8.55
CA ASN A 350 28.15 -10.76 8.86
C ASN A 350 29.66 -11.09 8.69
N LYS A 351 30.30 -10.59 7.63
CA LYS A 351 31.73 -10.76 7.37
C LYS A 351 32.62 -10.11 8.43
N GLU A 352 32.16 -8.98 8.96
CA GLU A 352 32.87 -8.26 10.06
C GLU A 352 32.51 -8.80 11.46
N GLY A 353 31.74 -9.90 11.55
CA GLY A 353 31.39 -10.56 12.80
C GLY A 353 30.25 -9.91 13.59
N PHE A 354 29.49 -8.99 12.99
CA PHE A 354 28.30 -8.43 13.59
C PHE A 354 27.08 -9.30 13.23
N SER A 355 26.20 -9.52 14.21
CA SER A 355 24.94 -10.22 13.96
C SER A 355 23.96 -9.30 13.25
N THR A 356 23.39 -9.76 12.14
CA THR A 356 22.26 -9.12 11.47
C THR A 356 20.97 -9.82 11.83
N TYR A 357 19.85 -9.09 11.87
CA TYR A 357 18.54 -9.71 12.05
C TYR A 357 18.11 -10.35 10.74
N ASN A 358 18.04 -11.67 10.71
CA ASN A 358 17.35 -12.39 9.65
C ASN A 358 15.85 -12.25 9.91
N HIS A 359 15.23 -11.20 9.38
CA HIS A 359 13.78 -11.10 9.33
C HIS A 359 13.28 -12.19 8.36
N GLN A 360 12.93 -13.32 8.93
CA GLN A 360 12.10 -14.32 8.27
C GLN A 360 10.66 -13.84 8.42
N GLU A 361 9.85 -14.00 7.40
CA GLU A 361 8.44 -13.64 7.22
C GLU A 361 7.65 -13.10 8.42
#